data_6c4a2f1365f5b60edccb82bf31b1b727
#
_entry.id   6c4a2f1365f5b60edccb82bf31b1b727
#
_cell.length_a   1.000
_cell.length_b   1.000
_cell.length_c   1.000
_cell.angle_alpha   90.00
_cell.angle_beta   90.00
_cell.angle_gamma   90.00
#
_symmetry.space_group_name_H-M   'P 1'
#
loop_
_entity.id
_entity.type
_entity.pdbx_description
1 polymer ?
#
loop_
_entity_poly.entity_id
_entity_poly.type
_entity_poly.pdbx_seq_one_letter_code
_entity_poly.pdbx_strand_id
1 'polypeptide(L)'
;MASSESFMKSAFFGDIADGLLFPYPEMSEAEVDQLHLVLSSVRKFFAQNVDSKTIDREHVIPKNVLDGVKELGLCGLLVPQDRGGVGLSASAYARVMEEGGALDGSIAVTLGAHQ
;
A
#
# COMPACT_ATOMS: atom_id res chain seq x y z
N MET A 1 7.11 -25.79 18.54
CA MET A 1 6.60 -24.50 18.05
C MET A 1 7.74 -23.51 18.14
N ALA A 2 8.27 -23.05 17.02
CA ALA A 2 9.23 -21.95 17.06
C ALA A 2 8.48 -20.73 17.65
N SER A 3 8.95 -20.21 18.79
CA SER A 3 8.50 -18.92 19.28
C SER A 3 8.85 -17.92 18.19
N SER A 4 7.88 -17.29 17.57
CA SER A 4 8.17 -16.22 16.63
C SER A 4 8.77 -15.08 17.45
N GLU A 5 10.09 -15.00 17.47
CA GLU A 5 10.76 -13.85 18.03
C GLU A 5 10.33 -12.62 17.24
N SER A 6 9.85 -11.63 17.94
CA SER A 6 9.39 -10.38 17.34
C SER A 6 10.37 -9.28 17.70
N PHE A 7 10.95 -8.63 16.69
CA PHE A 7 11.82 -7.48 16.88
C PHE A 7 11.16 -6.40 17.74
N MET A 8 9.90 -6.06 17.45
CA MET A 8 9.18 -5.03 18.22
C MET A 8 9.00 -5.42 19.69
N LYS A 9 8.76 -6.70 19.96
CA LYS A 9 8.65 -7.19 21.34
C LYS A 9 9.98 -7.08 22.07
N SER A 10 11.08 -7.51 21.45
CA SER A 10 12.43 -7.39 22.03
C SER A 10 12.80 -5.92 22.27
N ALA A 11 12.57 -5.06 21.30
CA ALA A 11 12.85 -3.63 21.40
C ALA A 11 12.05 -2.95 22.52
N PHE A 12 10.79 -3.37 22.75
CA PHE A 12 9.98 -2.87 23.85
C PHE A 12 10.59 -3.20 25.24
N PHE A 13 11.30 -4.33 25.35
CA PHE A 13 12.02 -4.72 26.56
C PHE A 13 13.47 -4.19 26.62
N GLY A 14 13.87 -3.34 25.66
CA GLY A 14 15.18 -2.73 25.61
C GLY A 14 16.27 -3.57 24.95
N ASP A 15 15.88 -4.67 24.29
CA ASP A 15 16.79 -5.54 23.55
C ASP A 15 16.65 -5.27 22.04
N ILE A 16 17.75 -4.86 21.41
CA ILE A 16 17.79 -4.57 19.97
C ILE A 16 18.30 -5.80 19.23
N ALA A 17 17.37 -6.67 18.88
CA ALA A 17 17.63 -7.90 18.13
C ALA A 17 17.77 -7.60 16.63
N ASP A 18 18.84 -6.93 16.21
CA ASP A 18 19.07 -6.49 14.82
C ASP A 18 19.13 -7.65 13.81
N GLY A 19 19.54 -8.84 14.24
CA GLY A 19 19.48 -10.06 13.42
C GLY A 19 18.06 -10.47 12.98
N LEU A 20 17.01 -9.93 13.60
CA LEU A 20 15.62 -10.11 13.15
C LEU A 20 15.21 -9.11 12.06
N LEU A 21 16.02 -8.08 11.82
CA LEU A 21 15.78 -7.08 10.79
C LEU A 21 16.66 -7.29 9.56
N PHE A 22 17.88 -7.74 9.75
CA PHE A 22 18.88 -7.82 8.70
C PHE A 22 19.31 -9.27 8.42
N PRO A 23 19.49 -9.66 7.14
CA PRO A 23 19.14 -8.85 5.97
C PRO A 23 17.62 -8.59 5.86
N TYR A 24 17.24 -7.43 5.30
CA TYR A 24 15.82 -7.17 5.04
C TYR A 24 15.23 -8.22 4.10
N PRO A 25 13.97 -8.65 4.35
CA PRO A 25 13.30 -9.58 3.44
C PRO A 25 13.22 -8.95 2.03
N GLU A 26 13.67 -9.69 1.04
CA GLU A 26 13.54 -9.31 -0.36
C GLU A 26 12.21 -9.80 -0.90
N MET A 27 11.59 -9.01 -1.75
CA MET A 27 10.41 -9.44 -2.51
C MET A 27 10.84 -10.45 -3.57
N SER A 28 10.01 -11.46 -3.82
CA SER A 28 10.23 -12.38 -4.96
C SER A 28 10.09 -11.64 -6.29
N GLU A 29 10.70 -12.17 -7.34
CA GLU A 29 10.58 -11.58 -8.69
C GLU A 29 9.12 -11.45 -9.11
N ALA A 30 8.29 -12.46 -8.85
CA ALA A 30 6.85 -12.42 -9.15
C ALA A 30 6.12 -11.29 -8.41
N GLU A 31 6.49 -11.03 -7.16
CA GLU A 31 5.91 -9.93 -6.38
C GLU A 31 6.37 -8.56 -6.89
N VAL A 32 7.64 -8.45 -7.28
CA VAL A 32 8.17 -7.22 -7.91
C VAL A 32 7.43 -6.92 -9.21
N ASP A 33 7.22 -7.91 -10.06
CA ASP A 33 6.46 -7.78 -11.30
C ASP A 33 5.01 -7.36 -11.03
N GLN A 34 4.35 -7.99 -10.06
CA GLN A 34 3.00 -7.61 -9.64
C GLN A 34 2.96 -6.17 -9.12
N LEU A 35 3.92 -5.77 -8.31
CA LEU A 35 4.03 -4.40 -7.79
C LEU A 35 4.20 -3.39 -8.92
N HIS A 36 5.04 -3.68 -9.92
CA HIS A 36 5.22 -2.80 -11.08
C HIS A 36 3.93 -2.61 -11.87
N LEU A 37 3.13 -3.66 -12.05
CA LEU A 37 1.82 -3.57 -12.70
C LEU A 37 0.85 -2.67 -11.90
N VAL A 38 0.80 -2.86 -10.58
CA VAL A 38 -0.04 -2.04 -9.69
C VAL A 38 0.38 -0.57 -9.76
N LEU A 39 1.68 -0.27 -9.60
CA LEU A 39 2.21 1.09 -9.66
C LEU A 39 1.94 1.76 -11.01
N SER A 40 2.12 1.04 -12.11
CA SER A 40 1.81 1.54 -13.46
C SER A 40 0.33 1.91 -13.60
N SER A 41 -0.56 1.05 -13.10
CA SER A 41 -2.00 1.28 -13.12
C SER A 41 -2.40 2.48 -12.26
N VAL A 42 -1.82 2.60 -11.07
CA VAL A 42 -2.03 3.75 -10.18
C VAL A 42 -1.63 5.06 -10.86
N ARG A 43 -0.40 5.13 -11.39
CA ARG A 43 0.10 6.34 -12.07
C ARG A 43 -0.80 6.75 -13.23
N LYS A 44 -1.18 5.79 -14.06
CA LYS A 44 -2.06 6.05 -15.22
C LYS A 44 -3.43 6.55 -14.77
N PHE A 45 -4.03 5.90 -13.79
CA PHE A 45 -5.35 6.29 -13.28
C PHE A 45 -5.33 7.71 -12.70
N PHE A 46 -4.35 8.01 -11.82
CA PHE A 46 -4.22 9.33 -11.21
C PHE A 46 -4.00 10.42 -12.25
N ALA A 47 -3.11 10.20 -13.22
CA ALA A 47 -2.85 11.16 -14.28
C ALA A 47 -4.09 11.49 -15.12
N GLN A 48 -5.00 10.53 -15.28
CA GLN A 48 -6.18 10.68 -16.15
C GLN A 48 -7.44 11.15 -15.39
N ASN A 49 -7.54 10.87 -14.08
CA ASN A 49 -8.81 11.00 -13.35
C ASN A 49 -8.73 11.86 -12.10
N VAL A 50 -7.53 12.19 -11.62
CA VAL A 50 -7.36 12.88 -10.34
C VAL A 50 -6.87 14.32 -10.57
N ASP A 51 -7.65 15.28 -10.09
CA ASP A 51 -7.26 16.69 -9.98
C ASP A 51 -7.15 17.07 -8.51
N SER A 52 -5.94 16.94 -7.96
CA SER A 52 -5.66 17.22 -6.55
C SER A 52 -5.99 18.65 -6.14
N LYS A 53 -5.84 19.62 -7.04
CA LYS A 53 -6.20 21.03 -6.75
C LYS A 53 -7.69 21.20 -6.56
N THR A 54 -8.48 20.51 -7.35
CA THR A 54 -9.95 20.53 -7.19
C THR A 54 -10.37 19.79 -5.93
N ILE A 55 -9.78 18.63 -5.63
CA ILE A 55 -10.04 17.89 -4.37
C ILE A 55 -9.74 18.77 -3.15
N ASP A 56 -8.60 19.45 -3.15
CA ASP A 56 -8.22 20.35 -2.05
C ASP A 56 -9.19 21.53 -1.92
N ARG A 57 -9.56 22.18 -3.01
CA ARG A 57 -10.48 23.32 -3.01
C ARG A 57 -11.89 22.96 -2.59
N GLU A 58 -12.43 21.85 -3.10
CA GLU A 58 -13.81 21.40 -2.85
C GLU A 58 -13.94 20.58 -1.57
N HIS A 59 -12.83 20.16 -0.95
CA HIS A 59 -12.79 19.31 0.25
C HIS A 59 -13.55 17.99 0.09
N VAL A 60 -13.56 17.45 -1.12
CA VAL A 60 -14.26 16.20 -1.45
C VAL A 60 -13.51 15.43 -2.54
N ILE A 61 -13.39 14.10 -2.37
CA ILE A 61 -12.92 13.21 -3.41
C ILE A 61 -14.14 12.85 -4.29
N PRO A 62 -14.10 13.13 -5.61
CA PRO A 62 -15.20 12.82 -6.50
C PRO A 62 -15.56 11.33 -6.50
N LYS A 63 -16.86 11.02 -6.63
CA LYS A 63 -17.34 9.63 -6.59
C LYS A 63 -16.71 8.76 -7.67
N ASN A 64 -16.51 9.28 -8.88
CA ASN A 64 -15.87 8.55 -9.97
C ASN A 64 -14.42 8.19 -9.66
N VAL A 65 -13.70 9.02 -8.90
CA VAL A 65 -12.35 8.71 -8.42
C VAL A 65 -12.39 7.58 -7.38
N LEU A 66 -13.31 7.66 -6.41
CA LEU A 66 -13.51 6.60 -5.42
C LEU A 66 -13.89 5.27 -6.06
N ASP A 67 -14.79 5.29 -7.02
CA ASP A 67 -15.19 4.09 -7.77
C ASP A 67 -14.01 3.51 -8.55
N GLY A 68 -13.22 4.35 -9.21
CA GLY A 68 -12.04 3.92 -9.95
C GLY A 68 -10.94 3.30 -9.08
N VAL A 69 -10.67 3.83 -7.88
CA VAL A 69 -9.70 3.20 -6.96
C VAL A 69 -10.18 1.84 -6.46
N LYS A 70 -11.50 1.65 -6.29
CA LYS A 70 -12.09 0.35 -5.96
C LYS A 70 -11.96 -0.64 -7.12
N GLU A 71 -12.27 -0.22 -8.34
CA GLU A 71 -12.15 -1.05 -9.55
C GLU A 71 -10.70 -1.49 -9.81
N LEU A 72 -9.72 -0.65 -9.47
CA LEU A 72 -8.30 -0.99 -9.51
C LEU A 72 -7.85 -1.95 -8.40
N GLY A 73 -8.72 -2.31 -7.46
CA GLY A 73 -8.40 -3.17 -6.33
C GLY A 73 -7.58 -2.50 -5.22
N LEU A 74 -7.44 -1.17 -5.25
CA LEU A 74 -6.61 -0.45 -4.28
C LEU A 74 -7.18 -0.47 -2.85
N CYS A 75 -8.46 -0.79 -2.70
CA CYS A 75 -9.09 -0.99 -1.39
C CYS A 75 -8.84 -2.37 -0.78
N GLY A 76 -8.18 -3.28 -1.49
CA GLY A 76 -7.90 -4.64 -1.05
C GLY A 76 -6.46 -5.08 -1.31
N LEU A 77 -5.49 -4.18 -1.19
CA LEU A 77 -4.09 -4.45 -1.48
C LEU A 77 -3.51 -5.57 -0.60
N LEU A 78 -3.84 -5.56 0.70
CA LEU A 78 -3.39 -6.54 1.69
C LEU A 78 -4.32 -7.77 1.80
N VAL A 79 -5.53 -7.68 1.25
CA VAL A 79 -6.49 -8.79 1.30
C VAL A 79 -5.97 -9.95 0.44
N PRO A 80 -5.93 -11.19 0.95
CA PRO A 80 -5.50 -12.36 0.19
C PRO A 80 -6.31 -12.56 -1.10
N GLN A 81 -5.65 -13.12 -2.12
CA GLN A 81 -6.27 -13.35 -3.44
C GLN A 81 -7.46 -14.29 -3.39
N ASP A 82 -7.43 -15.31 -2.53
CA ASP A 82 -8.55 -16.24 -2.29
C ASP A 82 -9.79 -15.57 -1.68
N ARG A 83 -9.63 -14.35 -1.17
CA ARG A 83 -10.70 -13.49 -0.65
C ARG A 83 -11.02 -12.29 -1.55
N GLY A 84 -10.50 -12.30 -2.78
CA GLY A 84 -10.77 -11.27 -3.77
C GLY A 84 -9.86 -10.05 -3.70
N GLY A 85 -8.79 -10.09 -2.92
CA GLY A 85 -7.81 -9.01 -2.81
C GLY A 85 -6.62 -9.15 -3.77
N VAL A 86 -5.70 -8.22 -3.69
CA VAL A 86 -4.45 -8.21 -4.48
C VAL A 86 -3.38 -9.11 -3.85
N GLY A 87 -3.39 -9.24 -2.53
CA GLY A 87 -2.49 -10.12 -1.79
C GLY A 87 -1.05 -9.65 -1.73
N LEU A 88 -0.82 -8.34 -1.67
CA LEU A 88 0.53 -7.78 -1.54
C LEU A 88 1.12 -8.04 -0.16
N SER A 89 2.44 -8.16 -0.08
CA SER A 89 3.17 -8.07 1.18
C SER A 89 3.10 -6.66 1.78
N ALA A 90 3.44 -6.52 3.05
CA ALA A 90 3.54 -5.23 3.71
C ALA A 90 4.55 -4.30 3.01
N SER A 91 5.66 -4.84 2.50
CA SER A 91 6.68 -4.06 1.77
C SER A 91 6.14 -3.55 0.43
N ALA A 92 5.47 -4.39 -0.35
CA ALA A 92 4.86 -3.98 -1.61
C ALA A 92 3.71 -2.99 -1.38
N TYR A 93 2.88 -3.21 -0.36
CA TYR A 93 1.86 -2.26 0.05
C TYR A 93 2.43 -0.88 0.39
N ALA A 94 3.51 -0.84 1.18
CA ALA A 94 4.18 0.43 1.54
C ALA A 94 4.64 1.20 0.29
N ARG A 95 5.15 0.50 -0.73
CA ARG A 95 5.54 1.12 -2.01
C ARG A 95 4.35 1.71 -2.77
N VAL A 96 3.20 1.03 -2.77
CA VAL A 96 1.97 1.58 -3.39
C VAL A 96 1.47 2.80 -2.64
N MET A 97 1.52 2.78 -1.30
CA MET A 97 1.12 3.92 -0.48
C MET A 97 2.06 5.12 -0.62
N GLU A 98 3.36 4.90 -0.76
CA GLU A 98 4.35 5.94 -1.06
C GLU A 98 4.03 6.63 -2.40
N GLU A 99 3.77 5.85 -3.44
CA GLU A 99 3.39 6.37 -4.76
C GLU A 99 2.06 7.15 -4.70
N GLY A 100 1.05 6.57 -4.05
CA GLY A 100 -0.25 7.19 -3.87
C GLY A 100 -0.15 8.53 -3.13
N GLY A 101 0.64 8.58 -2.07
CA GLY A 101 0.88 9.79 -1.28
C GLY A 101 1.61 10.89 -2.05
N ALA A 102 2.54 10.51 -2.94
CA ALA A 102 3.22 11.45 -3.83
C ALA A 102 2.29 12.02 -4.90
N LEU A 103 1.27 11.27 -5.32
CA LEU A 103 0.30 11.70 -6.33
C LEU A 103 -0.86 12.50 -5.73
N ASP A 104 -1.47 12.01 -4.65
CA ASP A 104 -2.54 12.70 -3.91
C ASP A 104 -2.66 12.18 -2.47
N GLY A 105 -2.36 13.05 -1.50
CA GLY A 105 -2.38 12.70 -0.08
C GLY A 105 -3.77 12.35 0.45
N SER A 106 -4.83 12.99 -0.04
CA SER A 106 -6.21 12.75 0.42
C SER A 106 -6.68 11.34 0.05
N ILE A 107 -6.36 10.91 -1.18
CA ILE A 107 -6.68 9.56 -1.65
C ILE A 107 -5.84 8.54 -0.89
N ALA A 108 -4.54 8.80 -0.71
CA ALA A 108 -3.66 7.89 0.03
C ALA A 108 -4.14 7.67 1.48
N VAL A 109 -4.53 8.73 2.20
CA VAL A 109 -5.09 8.61 3.56
C VAL A 109 -6.39 7.81 3.54
N THR A 110 -7.26 8.03 2.56
CA THR A 110 -8.51 7.27 2.41
C THR A 110 -8.24 5.78 2.21
N LEU A 111 -7.30 5.45 1.33
CA LEU A 111 -6.90 4.06 1.09
C LEU A 111 -6.25 3.42 2.32
N GLY A 112 -5.34 4.13 3.00
CA GLY A 112 -4.67 3.66 4.20
C GLY A 112 -5.62 3.39 5.36
N ALA A 113 -6.66 4.22 5.52
CA ALA A 113 -7.67 4.02 6.56
C ALA A 113 -8.62 2.86 6.25
N HIS A 114 -8.73 2.46 4.99
CA HIS A 114 -9.64 1.40 4.53
C HIS A 114 -9.05 0.00 4.64
N GLN A 115 -7.71 -0.17 4.58
CA GLN A 115 -7.03 -1.47 4.54
C GLN A 115 -7.22 -2.38 5.77
#